data_339ca775d0ddbdafc545ecb612f4fc85
#
_entry.id   339ca775d0ddbdafc545ecb612f4fc85
#
_cell.length_a   1.000
_cell.length_b   1.000
_cell.length_c   1.000
_cell.angle_alpha   90.00
_cell.angle_beta   90.00
_cell.angle_gamma   90.00
#
_symmetry.space_group_name_H-M   'P 1'
#
loop_
_entity.id
_entity.type
_entity.pdbx_description
1 polymer ?
#
loop_
_entity_poly.entity_id
_entity_poly.type
_entity_poly.pdbx_seq_one_letter_code
_entity_poly.pdbx_strand_id
1 'polypeptide(L)'
;MHCIPSRLPYRQTNQFSKIVLDYVDQLPALKPFFEHQVSVSGIRNAIEERKQFKTNRALLVAELEKQYAGIEKSEKTLNNIHALMSEDTFTITTAHQNNIFTGPLYFIYKILHAIKLADHLNTIIPEHKFVPLFYIGSEDADLEELNHISVDGKKMVWETSQSGAVGRMNIDKKMTALIDEMHGQLAVLPHGDEIISLLRKCYREGETIQNATFYFVNYLFKEYGLIVLLPDNTSLKREMKKIFEDDLVNRGAAAIVEKSTEKITEAGYKVQAHPRDINLFYLKDDLRERIVEKDGVYTVLNTDLKYSRDEILELLDTHPEYFSPNVILRGLYQETILPNIAFIGGGGETAYWLQLKDLFEYYKTPFPVLVLRNSFLMVTSKEAAKIAKLGLGIDEIFNSEHELMNRIVKREREHDLNLQNQLESISALYEQLQKKASAIDKTLDKHVSALKEKAMHKIVELEKKMLRAEKRKFQAHQNQIQSIRNHLFPGDGLQERKENLSYFYALWGCDFIKALYNHSLALEQEFVVLCEV
;
A
#
# COMPACT_ATOMS: atom_id res chain seq x y z
N MET A 1 19.18 12.89 2.35
CA MET A 1 17.81 13.35 2.60
C MET A 1 17.61 13.59 4.10
N HIS A 2 17.21 14.80 4.50
CA HIS A 2 16.89 15.11 5.90
C HIS A 2 15.36 15.29 6.02
N CYS A 3 14.74 14.55 6.95
CA CYS A 3 13.28 14.55 7.12
C CYS A 3 12.91 14.67 8.59
N ILE A 4 11.81 15.37 8.84
CA ILE A 4 11.15 15.42 10.15
C ILE A 4 9.91 14.50 10.09
N PRO A 5 9.85 13.45 10.94
CA PRO A 5 8.70 12.58 11.02
C PRO A 5 7.58 13.18 11.89
N SER A 6 6.34 13.02 11.45
CA SER A 6 5.14 13.20 12.27
C SER A 6 4.37 11.88 12.29
N ARG A 7 3.89 11.45 13.46
CA ARG A 7 3.15 10.21 13.64
C ARG A 7 1.68 10.52 13.91
N LEU A 8 0.81 9.76 13.28
CA LEU A 8 -0.63 9.93 13.39
C LEU A 8 -1.31 8.57 13.58
N PRO A 9 -2.33 8.46 14.45
CA PRO A 9 -3.19 7.29 14.46
C PRO A 9 -3.79 7.03 13.07
N TYR A 10 -3.82 5.77 12.63
CA TYR A 10 -4.41 5.43 11.33
C TYR A 10 -5.83 5.96 11.13
N ARG A 11 -6.64 6.05 12.20
CA ARG A 11 -8.00 6.63 12.15
C ARG A 11 -8.04 8.07 11.67
N GLN A 12 -7.03 8.87 11.99
CA GLN A 12 -7.00 10.29 11.60
C GLN A 12 -6.76 10.48 10.10
N THR A 13 -6.26 9.45 9.40
CA THR A 13 -5.99 9.52 7.95
C THR A 13 -7.25 9.37 7.10
N ASN A 14 -8.33 8.79 7.61
CA ASN A 14 -9.56 8.45 6.88
C ASN A 14 -9.34 7.54 5.65
N GLN A 15 -8.23 6.77 5.60
CA GLN A 15 -7.80 6.01 4.43
C GLN A 15 -7.85 4.48 4.62
N PHE A 16 -8.25 4.00 5.79
CA PHE A 16 -8.27 2.59 6.12
C PHE A 16 -9.69 2.08 6.40
N SER A 17 -9.93 0.82 6.08
CA SER A 17 -11.23 0.19 6.34
C SER A 17 -11.48 -0.03 7.83
N LYS A 18 -12.77 -0.09 8.20
CA LYS A 18 -13.19 -0.28 9.60
C LYS A 18 -12.53 -1.51 10.24
N ILE A 19 -12.48 -2.66 9.55
CA ILE A 19 -11.90 -3.89 10.10
C ILE A 19 -10.41 -3.72 10.42
N VAL A 20 -9.66 -3.01 9.57
CA VAL A 20 -8.22 -2.74 9.78
C VAL A 20 -8.02 -1.81 10.98
N LEU A 21 -8.80 -0.74 11.07
CA LEU A 21 -8.73 0.21 12.18
C LEU A 21 -9.07 -0.46 13.51
N ASP A 22 -10.13 -1.27 13.52
CA ASP A 22 -10.58 -1.98 14.72
C ASP A 22 -9.60 -3.10 15.12
N TYR A 23 -8.90 -3.70 14.14
CA TYR A 23 -7.81 -4.65 14.40
C TYR A 23 -6.59 -3.95 15.04
N VAL A 24 -6.14 -2.84 14.48
CA VAL A 24 -5.03 -2.04 15.01
C VAL A 24 -5.32 -1.56 16.44
N ASP A 25 -6.56 -1.14 16.69
CA ASP A 25 -7.01 -0.73 18.03
C ASP A 25 -7.33 -1.93 18.95
N GLN A 26 -7.12 -3.16 18.50
CA GLN A 26 -7.32 -4.41 19.24
C GLN A 26 -8.73 -4.55 19.85
N LEU A 27 -9.76 -4.17 19.11
CA LEU A 27 -11.13 -4.23 19.61
C LEU A 27 -11.56 -5.68 19.94
N PRO A 28 -12.29 -5.89 21.04
CA PRO A 28 -12.70 -7.23 21.47
C PRO A 28 -13.45 -8.04 20.43
N ALA A 29 -14.22 -7.40 19.55
CA ALA A 29 -14.96 -8.05 18.49
C ALA A 29 -14.08 -8.82 17.49
N LEU A 30 -12.82 -8.46 17.32
CA LEU A 30 -11.88 -9.11 16.42
C LEU A 30 -11.00 -10.18 17.07
N LYS A 31 -10.99 -10.30 18.41
CA LYS A 31 -10.19 -11.31 19.13
C LYS A 31 -10.40 -12.75 18.65
N PRO A 32 -11.59 -13.20 18.25
CA PRO A 32 -11.77 -14.57 17.73
C PRO A 32 -11.04 -14.85 16.43
N PHE A 33 -10.62 -13.82 15.67
CA PHE A 33 -10.12 -13.94 14.30
C PHE A 33 -8.61 -13.86 14.16
N PHE A 34 -7.86 -13.70 15.27
CA PHE A 34 -6.41 -13.79 15.28
C PHE A 34 -5.93 -14.50 16.55
N GLU A 35 -4.73 -15.03 16.52
CA GLU A 35 -4.18 -15.78 17.65
C GLU A 35 -3.36 -14.88 18.59
N HIS A 36 -2.47 -14.07 18.02
CA HIS A 36 -1.49 -13.29 18.75
C HIS A 36 -1.67 -11.80 18.51
N GLN A 37 -1.53 -11.00 19.59
CA GLN A 37 -1.55 -9.54 19.51
C GLN A 37 -0.24 -9.00 18.94
N VAL A 38 -0.29 -7.82 18.32
CA VAL A 38 0.91 -7.07 17.90
C VAL A 38 1.60 -6.48 19.13
N SER A 39 2.44 -7.30 19.76
CA SER A 39 3.17 -6.95 20.98
C SER A 39 4.35 -7.91 21.16
N VAL A 40 5.30 -7.54 22.03
CA VAL A 40 6.44 -8.42 22.39
C VAL A 40 5.95 -9.74 22.99
N SER A 41 4.91 -9.70 23.83
CA SER A 41 4.32 -10.93 24.38
C SER A 41 3.66 -11.79 23.32
N GLY A 42 2.96 -11.18 22.36
CA GLY A 42 2.38 -11.92 21.22
C GLY A 42 3.44 -12.57 20.35
N ILE A 43 4.56 -11.90 20.09
CA ILE A 43 5.71 -12.48 19.39
C ILE A 43 6.28 -13.68 20.16
N ARG A 44 6.46 -13.58 21.48
CA ARG A 44 6.95 -14.70 22.30
C ARG A 44 6.00 -15.89 22.26
N ASN A 45 4.70 -15.67 22.34
CA ASN A 45 3.71 -16.75 22.24
C ASN A 45 3.75 -17.42 20.85
N ALA A 46 3.86 -16.62 19.77
CA ALA A 46 4.00 -17.15 18.42
C ALA A 46 5.28 -18.00 18.24
N ILE A 47 6.38 -17.63 18.90
CA ILE A 47 7.62 -18.44 18.91
C ILE A 47 7.37 -19.81 19.56
N GLU A 48 6.74 -19.83 20.74
CA GLU A 48 6.47 -21.10 21.45
C GLU A 48 5.53 -22.02 20.65
N GLU A 49 4.53 -21.44 20.00
CA GLU A 49 3.65 -22.23 19.10
C GLU A 49 4.41 -22.71 17.86
N ARG A 50 5.22 -21.85 17.22
CA ARG A 50 6.00 -22.20 16.03
C ARG A 50 7.01 -23.31 16.30
N LYS A 51 7.61 -23.39 17.49
CA LYS A 51 8.51 -24.48 17.89
C LYS A 51 7.82 -25.86 17.90
N GLN A 52 6.49 -25.91 18.04
CA GLN A 52 5.74 -27.17 18.00
C GLN A 52 5.51 -27.66 16.55
N PHE A 53 5.69 -26.79 15.55
CA PHE A 53 5.48 -27.09 14.14
C PHE A 53 6.81 -27.40 13.44
N LYS A 54 6.90 -28.57 12.82
CA LYS A 54 8.12 -29.00 12.13
C LYS A 54 8.20 -28.38 10.73
N THR A 55 8.97 -27.31 10.57
CA THR A 55 9.33 -26.76 9.27
C THR A 55 10.51 -27.53 8.68
N ASN A 56 10.48 -27.84 7.38
CA ASN A 56 11.59 -28.51 6.67
C ASN A 56 12.71 -27.50 6.35
N ARG A 57 13.46 -27.11 7.38
CA ARG A 57 14.51 -26.08 7.29
C ARG A 57 15.64 -26.46 6.33
N ALA A 58 16.02 -27.75 6.31
CA ALA A 58 17.06 -28.22 5.42
C ALA A 58 16.67 -28.07 3.93
N LEU A 59 15.42 -28.38 3.59
CA LEU A 59 14.88 -28.15 2.25
C LEU A 59 14.85 -26.65 1.92
N LEU A 60 14.34 -25.83 2.83
CA LEU A 60 14.25 -24.38 2.63
C LEU A 60 15.63 -23.78 2.36
N VAL A 61 16.63 -24.08 3.17
CA VAL A 61 18.00 -23.57 3.01
C VAL A 61 18.60 -24.06 1.69
N ALA A 62 18.46 -25.35 1.36
CA ALA A 62 18.98 -25.91 0.11
C ALA A 62 18.37 -25.23 -1.14
N GLU A 63 17.05 -24.96 -1.13
CA GLU A 63 16.39 -24.28 -2.24
C GLU A 63 16.79 -22.78 -2.32
N LEU A 64 16.97 -22.10 -1.18
CA LEU A 64 17.50 -20.74 -1.15
C LEU A 64 18.95 -20.68 -1.68
N GLU A 65 19.82 -21.61 -1.29
CA GLU A 65 21.20 -21.68 -1.80
C GLU A 65 21.22 -21.86 -3.33
N LYS A 66 20.36 -22.73 -3.87
CA LYS A 66 20.20 -22.90 -5.33
C LYS A 66 19.72 -21.62 -6.00
N GLN A 67 18.68 -20.98 -5.43
CA GLN A 67 18.12 -19.73 -5.95
C GLN A 67 19.14 -18.59 -5.97
N TYR A 68 20.00 -18.51 -4.95
CA TYR A 68 21.06 -17.51 -4.83
C TYR A 68 22.39 -17.92 -5.50
N ALA A 69 22.46 -19.08 -6.16
CA ALA A 69 23.66 -19.50 -6.88
C ALA A 69 24.00 -18.53 -8.01
N GLY A 70 25.23 -17.99 -8.01
CA GLY A 70 25.67 -16.99 -9.00
C GLY A 70 25.08 -15.59 -8.83
N ILE A 71 24.24 -15.35 -7.83
CA ILE A 71 23.65 -14.03 -7.54
C ILE A 71 24.53 -13.29 -6.53
N GLU A 72 24.77 -12.00 -6.79
CA GLU A 72 25.45 -11.12 -5.85
C GLU A 72 24.62 -10.96 -4.58
N LYS A 73 25.19 -11.31 -3.44
CA LYS A 73 24.55 -11.21 -2.12
C LYS A 73 25.53 -10.65 -1.10
N SER A 74 25.02 -9.98 -0.07
CA SER A 74 25.86 -9.55 1.04
C SER A 74 26.17 -10.73 1.97
N GLU A 75 27.21 -10.56 2.78
CA GLU A 75 27.53 -11.51 3.85
C GLU A 75 26.35 -11.65 4.85
N LYS A 76 25.66 -10.53 5.16
CA LYS A 76 24.48 -10.53 6.05
C LYS A 76 23.35 -11.39 5.49
N THR A 77 23.06 -11.31 4.17
CA THR A 77 22.04 -12.15 3.51
C THR A 77 22.44 -13.63 3.56
N LEU A 78 23.69 -13.96 3.24
CA LEU A 78 24.19 -15.34 3.29
C LEU A 78 24.10 -15.92 4.71
N ASN A 79 24.54 -15.16 5.71
CA ASN A 79 24.48 -15.56 7.11
C ASN A 79 23.03 -15.76 7.58
N ASN A 80 22.10 -14.96 7.09
CA ASN A 80 20.67 -15.12 7.39
C ASN A 80 20.09 -16.39 6.75
N ILE A 81 20.48 -16.73 5.51
CA ILE A 81 20.07 -17.98 4.86
C ILE A 81 20.56 -19.19 5.69
N HIS A 82 21.84 -19.23 6.02
CA HIS A 82 22.41 -20.32 6.81
C HIS A 82 21.83 -20.41 8.23
N ALA A 83 21.50 -19.27 8.84
CA ALA A 83 20.88 -19.24 10.17
C ALA A 83 19.52 -19.95 10.21
N LEU A 84 18.78 -20.04 9.09
CA LEU A 84 17.50 -20.76 9.01
C LEU A 84 17.61 -22.25 9.33
N MET A 85 18.81 -22.84 9.30
CA MET A 85 19.04 -24.22 9.75
C MET A 85 18.80 -24.41 11.25
N SER A 86 18.97 -23.36 12.05
CA SER A 86 18.75 -23.40 13.50
C SER A 86 17.26 -23.35 13.84
N GLU A 87 16.84 -24.14 14.83
CA GLU A 87 15.46 -24.14 15.33
C GLU A 87 15.12 -22.85 16.09
N ASP A 88 16.11 -22.09 16.55
CA ASP A 88 15.95 -20.81 17.22
C ASP A 88 15.97 -19.60 16.25
N THR A 89 15.95 -19.87 14.94
CA THR A 89 15.85 -18.81 13.93
C THR A 89 14.45 -18.77 13.33
N PHE A 90 13.88 -17.57 13.27
CA PHE A 90 12.51 -17.33 12.77
C PHE A 90 12.50 -16.25 11.70
N THR A 91 11.53 -16.33 10.77
CA THR A 91 11.35 -15.30 9.75
C THR A 91 10.33 -14.24 10.18
N ILE A 92 10.59 -13.01 9.75
CA ILE A 92 9.61 -11.92 9.70
C ILE A 92 9.30 -11.74 8.21
N THR A 93 8.10 -12.16 7.81
CA THR A 93 7.79 -12.31 6.40
C THR A 93 6.83 -11.22 5.93
N THR A 94 7.11 -10.69 4.75
CA THR A 94 6.13 -9.95 3.96
C THR A 94 6.03 -10.58 2.58
N ALA A 95 4.87 -10.42 1.95
CA ALA A 95 4.62 -10.96 0.61
C ALA A 95 3.96 -9.91 -0.28
N HIS A 96 4.22 -10.01 -1.58
CA HIS A 96 3.50 -9.20 -2.55
C HIS A 96 3.47 -9.87 -3.92
N GLN A 97 2.43 -9.53 -4.71
CA GLN A 97 2.27 -9.90 -6.11
C GLN A 97 3.40 -9.33 -6.96
N ASN A 98 3.59 -9.89 -8.15
CA ASN A 98 4.68 -9.52 -9.06
C ASN A 98 4.30 -8.35 -9.98
N ASN A 99 4.05 -7.17 -9.41
CA ASN A 99 3.86 -5.95 -10.19
C ASN A 99 5.11 -5.61 -11.01
N ILE A 100 4.94 -5.10 -12.22
CA ILE A 100 6.07 -4.58 -12.99
C ILE A 100 6.79 -3.48 -12.19
N PHE A 101 8.13 -3.46 -12.24
CA PHE A 101 8.97 -2.47 -11.54
C PHE A 101 8.61 -2.25 -10.06
N THR A 102 8.22 -3.31 -9.36
CA THR A 102 7.75 -3.32 -7.95
C THR A 102 6.39 -2.64 -7.68
N GLY A 103 5.71 -2.10 -8.69
CA GLY A 103 4.41 -1.47 -8.49
C GLY A 103 4.44 -0.23 -7.58
N PRO A 104 3.42 -0.04 -6.74
CA PRO A 104 3.32 1.11 -5.84
C PRO A 104 4.31 1.08 -4.67
N LEU A 105 4.59 2.25 -4.10
CA LEU A 105 5.55 2.48 -2.99
C LEU A 105 5.35 1.56 -1.79
N TYR A 106 4.11 1.17 -1.48
CA TYR A 106 3.86 0.30 -0.33
C TYR A 106 4.55 -1.07 -0.43
N PHE A 107 4.94 -1.50 -1.63
CA PHE A 107 5.79 -2.68 -1.83
C PHE A 107 7.12 -2.54 -1.05
N ILE A 108 7.77 -1.40 -1.21
CA ILE A 108 9.03 -1.08 -0.52
C ILE A 108 8.81 -0.92 0.99
N TYR A 109 7.70 -0.29 1.38
CA TYR A 109 7.36 -0.08 2.79
C TYR A 109 7.14 -1.38 3.55
N LYS A 110 6.53 -2.38 2.91
CA LYS A 110 6.39 -3.73 3.45
C LYS A 110 7.76 -4.35 3.75
N ILE A 111 8.66 -4.31 2.78
CA ILE A 111 10.00 -4.89 2.90
C ILE A 111 10.78 -4.21 4.02
N LEU A 112 10.80 -2.88 4.04
CA LEU A 112 11.50 -2.11 5.07
C LEU A 112 10.93 -2.36 6.47
N HIS A 113 9.61 -2.54 6.59
CA HIS A 113 8.99 -2.90 7.87
C HIS A 113 9.43 -4.31 8.33
N ALA A 114 9.47 -5.30 7.44
CA ALA A 114 9.96 -6.64 7.79
C ALA A 114 11.42 -6.59 8.27
N ILE A 115 12.27 -5.82 7.59
CA ILE A 115 13.67 -5.60 8.00
C ILE A 115 13.72 -4.91 9.37
N LYS A 116 12.98 -3.83 9.54
CA LYS A 116 12.97 -3.05 10.80
C LYS A 116 12.49 -3.87 11.98
N LEU A 117 11.43 -4.64 11.80
CA LEU A 117 10.90 -5.50 12.86
C LEU A 117 11.89 -6.62 13.21
N ALA A 118 12.53 -7.26 12.22
CA ALA A 118 13.54 -8.28 12.47
C ALA A 118 14.74 -7.69 13.25
N ASP A 119 15.27 -6.54 12.85
CA ASP A 119 16.37 -5.87 13.56
C ASP A 119 15.98 -5.45 14.98
N HIS A 120 14.74 -4.96 15.18
CA HIS A 120 14.21 -4.62 16.51
C HIS A 120 14.11 -5.86 17.41
N LEU A 121 13.52 -6.95 16.90
CA LEU A 121 13.35 -8.19 17.66
C LEU A 121 14.71 -8.83 18.00
N ASN A 122 15.69 -8.80 17.12
CA ASN A 122 17.06 -9.23 17.41
C ASN A 122 17.70 -8.44 18.57
N THR A 123 17.24 -7.22 18.81
CA THR A 123 17.73 -6.40 19.93
C THR A 123 17.04 -6.73 21.24
N ILE A 124 15.70 -6.94 21.21
CA ILE A 124 14.88 -7.08 22.43
C ILE A 124 14.61 -8.53 22.85
N ILE A 125 14.87 -9.50 21.94
CA ILE A 125 14.73 -10.95 22.18
C ILE A 125 16.02 -11.63 21.70
N PRO A 126 17.17 -11.38 22.33
CA PRO A 126 18.48 -11.85 21.84
C PRO A 126 18.69 -13.36 21.93
N GLU A 127 17.82 -14.08 22.63
CA GLU A 127 17.82 -15.54 22.71
C GLU A 127 17.42 -16.25 21.42
N HIS A 128 16.83 -15.51 20.46
CA HIS A 128 16.43 -15.98 19.15
C HIS A 128 17.02 -15.12 18.04
N LYS A 129 17.09 -15.69 16.84
CA LYS A 129 17.48 -14.98 15.62
C LYS A 129 16.24 -14.68 14.77
N PHE A 130 16.08 -13.43 14.33
CA PHE A 130 15.00 -13.02 13.43
C PHE A 130 15.60 -12.55 12.11
N VAL A 131 15.12 -13.10 11.01
CA VAL A 131 15.60 -12.79 9.67
C VAL A 131 14.46 -12.23 8.81
N PRO A 132 14.64 -11.12 8.12
CA PRO A 132 13.63 -10.56 7.24
C PRO A 132 13.54 -11.38 5.95
N LEU A 133 12.31 -11.71 5.53
CA LEU A 133 12.05 -12.47 4.32
C LEU A 133 10.95 -11.81 3.48
N PHE A 134 11.21 -11.67 2.18
CA PHE A 134 10.24 -11.26 1.19
C PHE A 134 9.84 -12.45 0.31
N TYR A 135 8.56 -12.83 0.40
CA TYR A 135 7.94 -13.87 -0.39
C TYR A 135 7.35 -13.27 -1.66
N ILE A 136 7.86 -13.62 -2.84
CA ILE A 136 7.36 -13.13 -4.12
C ILE A 136 6.09 -13.89 -4.50
N GLY A 137 4.96 -13.20 -4.61
CA GLY A 137 3.70 -13.74 -5.09
C GLY A 137 3.68 -13.91 -6.61
N SER A 138 4.57 -14.74 -7.15
CA SER A 138 4.84 -14.83 -8.60
C SER A 138 3.75 -15.54 -9.40
N GLU A 139 2.85 -16.26 -8.74
CA GLU A 139 1.84 -17.08 -9.40
C GLU A 139 0.54 -16.33 -9.70
N ASP A 140 0.41 -15.07 -9.31
CA ASP A 140 -0.78 -14.28 -9.60
C ASP A 140 -0.90 -14.01 -11.10
N ALA A 141 -2.15 -14.08 -11.63
CA ALA A 141 -2.48 -13.92 -13.04
C ALA A 141 -3.34 -12.69 -13.34
N ASP A 142 -3.58 -11.82 -12.35
CA ASP A 142 -4.32 -10.57 -12.56
C ASP A 142 -3.45 -9.52 -13.25
N LEU A 143 -3.28 -9.69 -14.56
CA LEU A 143 -2.44 -8.82 -15.35
C LEU A 143 -2.93 -7.36 -15.34
N GLU A 144 -4.23 -7.12 -15.28
CA GLU A 144 -4.79 -5.75 -15.27
C GLU A 144 -4.36 -4.99 -14.01
N GLU A 145 -4.23 -5.68 -12.87
CA GLU A 145 -3.72 -5.10 -11.63
C GLU A 145 -2.20 -4.93 -11.65
N LEU A 146 -1.47 -5.82 -12.30
CA LEU A 146 -0.02 -5.95 -12.16
C LEU A 146 0.80 -5.29 -13.29
N ASN A 147 0.17 -4.93 -14.40
CA ASN A 147 0.82 -4.46 -15.63
C ASN A 147 1.11 -2.96 -15.67
N HIS A 148 0.92 -2.23 -14.58
CA HIS A 148 1.07 -0.79 -14.63
C HIS A 148 1.72 -0.20 -13.38
N ILE A 149 2.33 0.97 -13.57
CA ILE A 149 2.88 1.83 -12.51
C ILE A 149 2.47 3.28 -12.74
N SER A 150 2.64 4.12 -11.72
CA SER A 150 2.55 5.58 -11.84
C SER A 150 3.88 6.20 -11.43
N VAL A 151 4.41 7.08 -12.28
CA VAL A 151 5.67 7.80 -12.02
C VAL A 151 5.39 9.29 -12.14
N ASP A 152 5.49 10.01 -11.04
CA ASP A 152 5.15 11.44 -10.94
C ASP A 152 3.75 11.76 -11.53
N GLY A 153 2.75 10.96 -11.12
CA GLY A 153 1.36 11.10 -11.56
C GLY A 153 1.07 10.56 -12.97
N LYS A 154 2.06 10.15 -13.75
CA LYS A 154 1.85 9.58 -15.09
C LYS A 154 1.73 8.06 -15.01
N LYS A 155 0.57 7.52 -15.43
CA LYS A 155 0.35 6.08 -15.55
C LYS A 155 1.08 5.53 -16.77
N MET A 156 1.85 4.47 -16.57
CA MET A 156 2.53 3.69 -17.60
C MET A 156 2.01 2.25 -17.56
N VAL A 157 1.68 1.68 -18.70
CA VAL A 157 1.04 0.36 -18.82
C VAL A 157 1.85 -0.53 -19.75
N TRP A 158 2.17 -1.72 -19.28
CA TRP A 158 2.75 -2.77 -20.11
C TRP A 158 1.64 -3.51 -20.87
N GLU A 159 1.56 -3.25 -22.16
CA GLU A 159 0.62 -3.91 -23.06
C GLU A 159 1.23 -5.19 -23.62
N THR A 160 0.86 -6.34 -23.06
CA THR A 160 1.32 -7.65 -23.51
C THR A 160 0.15 -8.55 -23.89
N SER A 161 0.41 -9.53 -24.76
CA SER A 161 -0.51 -10.62 -25.08
C SER A 161 -0.19 -11.91 -24.32
N GLN A 162 0.80 -11.89 -23.42
CA GLN A 162 1.13 -13.04 -22.57
C GLN A 162 0.02 -13.29 -21.57
N SER A 163 -0.14 -14.53 -21.14
CA SER A 163 -1.17 -14.99 -20.19
C SER A 163 -0.56 -15.88 -19.12
N GLY A 164 -1.38 -16.32 -18.17
CA GLY A 164 -0.94 -17.15 -17.05
C GLY A 164 -0.37 -16.35 -15.88
N ALA A 165 0.53 -16.94 -15.14
CA ALA A 165 1.16 -16.30 -13.97
C ALA A 165 2.09 -15.17 -14.40
N VAL A 166 1.82 -13.94 -13.92
CA VAL A 166 2.59 -12.73 -14.28
C VAL A 166 4.09 -12.90 -13.96
N GLY A 167 4.43 -13.54 -12.85
CA GLY A 167 5.83 -13.78 -12.51
C GLY A 167 6.59 -14.65 -13.52
N ARG A 168 5.91 -15.55 -14.23
CA ARG A 168 6.48 -16.41 -15.28
C ARG A 168 6.56 -15.72 -16.66
N MET A 169 5.86 -14.60 -16.87
CA MET A 169 5.89 -13.87 -18.14
C MET A 169 7.29 -13.32 -18.41
N ASN A 170 7.66 -13.30 -19.69
CA ASN A 170 8.95 -12.79 -20.14
C ASN A 170 8.90 -11.28 -20.38
N ILE A 171 9.96 -10.61 -20.02
CA ILE A 171 10.18 -9.20 -20.35
C ILE A 171 10.39 -9.09 -21.85
N ASP A 172 9.56 -8.32 -22.51
CA ASP A 172 9.58 -8.06 -23.95
C ASP A 172 10.06 -6.62 -24.25
N LYS A 173 10.15 -6.30 -25.55
CA LYS A 173 10.55 -4.96 -26.02
C LYS A 173 9.58 -3.86 -25.58
N LYS A 174 8.30 -4.17 -25.35
CA LYS A 174 7.35 -3.17 -24.86
C LYS A 174 7.64 -2.80 -23.41
N MET A 175 8.02 -3.78 -22.57
CA MET A 175 8.40 -3.50 -21.18
C MET A 175 9.73 -2.72 -21.12
N THR A 176 10.73 -3.06 -21.93
CA THR A 176 11.99 -2.29 -21.96
C THR A 176 11.78 -0.87 -22.48
N ALA A 177 10.83 -0.66 -23.41
CA ALA A 177 10.45 0.69 -23.86
C ALA A 177 9.83 1.55 -22.75
N LEU A 178 9.12 0.95 -21.77
CA LEU A 178 8.65 1.69 -20.59
C LEU A 178 9.81 2.22 -19.75
N ILE A 179 10.93 1.49 -19.66
CA ILE A 179 12.13 1.99 -18.97
C ILE A 179 12.72 3.21 -19.70
N ASP A 180 12.68 3.22 -21.02
CA ASP A 180 13.13 4.37 -21.81
C ASP A 180 12.18 5.57 -21.64
N GLU A 181 10.88 5.32 -21.53
CA GLU A 181 9.89 6.35 -21.21
C GLU A 181 10.09 6.92 -19.80
N MET A 182 10.37 6.06 -18.79
CA MET A 182 10.75 6.49 -17.44
C MET A 182 12.03 7.33 -17.46
N HIS A 183 13.03 6.94 -18.26
CA HIS A 183 14.27 7.70 -18.42
C HIS A 183 13.99 9.12 -18.92
N GLY A 184 13.11 9.27 -19.92
CA GLY A 184 12.70 10.59 -20.43
C GLY A 184 12.11 11.53 -19.37
N GLN A 185 11.53 10.99 -18.30
CA GLN A 185 10.97 11.78 -17.19
C GLN A 185 12.00 12.00 -16.08
N LEU A 186 12.78 10.99 -15.74
CA LEU A 186 13.61 10.95 -14.54
C LEU A 186 15.05 11.44 -14.76
N ALA A 187 15.56 11.49 -16.00
CA ALA A 187 16.95 11.87 -16.31
C ALA A 187 17.34 13.28 -15.83
N VAL A 188 16.37 14.17 -15.65
CA VAL A 188 16.59 15.53 -15.14
C VAL A 188 16.74 15.59 -13.61
N LEU A 189 16.46 14.49 -12.92
CA LEU A 189 16.54 14.39 -11.46
C LEU A 189 17.93 13.87 -11.03
N PRO A 190 18.40 14.21 -9.81
CA PRO A 190 19.78 13.94 -9.38
C PRO A 190 20.23 12.49 -9.49
N HIS A 191 19.35 11.52 -9.25
CA HIS A 191 19.62 10.07 -9.29
C HIS A 191 18.81 9.35 -10.38
N GLY A 192 18.31 10.09 -11.38
CA GLY A 192 17.50 9.52 -12.45
C GLY A 192 18.23 8.45 -13.25
N ASP A 193 19.47 8.74 -13.69
CA ASP A 193 20.29 7.78 -14.44
C ASP A 193 20.67 6.55 -13.61
N GLU A 194 20.85 6.70 -12.29
CA GLU A 194 21.17 5.60 -11.37
C GLU A 194 20.03 4.57 -11.33
N ILE A 195 18.79 5.00 -11.05
CA ILE A 195 17.64 4.10 -10.98
C ILE A 195 17.31 3.47 -12.34
N ILE A 196 17.43 4.22 -13.43
CA ILE A 196 17.20 3.69 -14.78
C ILE A 196 18.25 2.63 -15.15
N SER A 197 19.53 2.87 -14.83
CA SER A 197 20.58 1.88 -15.05
C SER A 197 20.34 0.60 -14.25
N LEU A 198 19.85 0.71 -13.01
CA LEU A 198 19.47 -0.43 -12.19
C LEU A 198 18.29 -1.19 -12.79
N LEU A 199 17.24 -0.49 -13.23
CA LEU A 199 16.10 -1.13 -13.89
C LEU A 199 16.53 -1.89 -15.16
N ARG A 200 17.34 -1.29 -16.03
CA ARG A 200 17.88 -1.96 -17.22
C ARG A 200 18.75 -3.18 -16.89
N LYS A 201 19.50 -3.13 -15.79
CA LYS A 201 20.30 -4.27 -15.32
C LYS A 201 19.44 -5.45 -14.90
N CYS A 202 18.30 -5.21 -14.24
CA CYS A 202 17.43 -6.24 -13.69
C CYS A 202 16.35 -6.70 -14.69
N TYR A 203 15.68 -5.78 -15.36
CA TYR A 203 14.57 -6.05 -16.29
C TYR A 203 15.09 -6.15 -17.73
N ARG A 204 15.77 -7.26 -18.05
CA ARG A 204 16.35 -7.52 -19.38
C ARG A 204 15.38 -8.31 -20.24
N GLU A 205 15.37 -8.03 -21.55
CA GLU A 205 14.57 -8.79 -22.52
C GLU A 205 14.88 -10.29 -22.42
N GLY A 206 13.83 -11.11 -22.38
CA GLY A 206 13.89 -12.57 -22.24
C GLY A 206 14.01 -13.08 -20.80
N GLU A 207 14.24 -12.21 -19.79
CA GLU A 207 14.19 -12.58 -18.38
C GLU A 207 12.74 -12.68 -17.91
N THR A 208 12.44 -13.50 -16.90
CA THR A 208 11.11 -13.52 -16.30
C THR A 208 10.88 -12.35 -15.34
N ILE A 209 9.62 -11.91 -15.19
CA ILE A 209 9.28 -10.82 -14.26
C ILE A 209 9.65 -11.18 -12.82
N GLN A 210 9.46 -12.44 -12.39
CA GLN A 210 9.83 -12.86 -11.03
C GLN A 210 11.33 -12.78 -10.78
N ASN A 211 12.17 -13.18 -11.76
CA ASN A 211 13.62 -13.08 -11.63
C ASN A 211 14.09 -11.63 -11.65
N ALA A 212 13.53 -10.80 -12.54
CA ALA A 212 13.84 -9.37 -12.58
C ALA A 212 13.50 -8.67 -11.26
N THR A 213 12.32 -9.00 -10.68
CA THR A 213 11.91 -8.49 -9.37
C THR A 213 12.85 -9.00 -8.27
N PHE A 214 13.24 -10.29 -8.31
CA PHE A 214 14.21 -10.85 -7.38
C PHE A 214 15.54 -10.09 -7.44
N TYR A 215 16.10 -9.87 -8.64
CA TYR A 215 17.36 -9.14 -8.80
C TYR A 215 17.27 -7.71 -8.28
N PHE A 216 16.18 -7.02 -8.61
CA PHE A 216 15.97 -5.63 -8.23
C PHE A 216 15.83 -5.48 -6.70
N VAL A 217 14.98 -6.29 -6.07
CA VAL A 217 14.78 -6.29 -4.62
C VAL A 217 16.05 -6.70 -3.88
N ASN A 218 16.73 -7.74 -4.36
CA ASN A 218 18.01 -8.16 -3.77
C ASN A 218 19.04 -7.04 -3.85
N TYR A 219 19.17 -6.35 -4.99
CA TYR A 219 20.09 -5.22 -5.12
C TYR A 219 19.82 -4.12 -4.10
N LEU A 220 18.56 -3.75 -3.91
CA LEU A 220 18.17 -2.67 -2.99
C LEU A 220 18.38 -3.03 -1.51
N PHE A 221 18.19 -4.30 -1.14
CA PHE A 221 18.04 -4.68 0.27
C PHE A 221 19.04 -5.74 0.77
N LYS A 222 19.96 -6.24 -0.05
CA LYS A 222 20.96 -7.24 0.37
C LYS A 222 21.77 -6.79 1.59
N GLU A 223 22.16 -5.51 1.67
CA GLU A 223 22.95 -4.98 2.78
C GLU A 223 22.16 -4.94 4.11
N TYR A 224 20.83 -4.95 4.03
CA TYR A 224 19.95 -5.11 5.20
C TYR A 224 19.78 -6.58 5.60
N GLY A 225 20.29 -7.52 4.81
CA GLY A 225 20.20 -8.96 5.08
C GLY A 225 18.85 -9.58 4.70
N LEU A 226 18.08 -8.93 3.82
CA LEU A 226 16.81 -9.44 3.32
C LEU A 226 17.04 -10.76 2.55
N ILE A 227 16.21 -11.76 2.86
CA ILE A 227 16.09 -12.98 2.05
C ILE A 227 14.89 -12.76 1.12
N VAL A 228 15.09 -12.95 -0.18
CA VAL A 228 14.01 -12.96 -1.18
C VAL A 228 13.74 -14.41 -1.57
N LEU A 229 12.49 -14.86 -1.47
CA LEU A 229 12.08 -16.23 -1.80
C LEU A 229 11.17 -16.24 -3.03
N LEU A 230 11.51 -17.09 -3.99
CA LEU A 230 10.65 -17.49 -5.12
C LEU A 230 9.94 -18.81 -4.75
N PRO A 231 8.67 -18.77 -4.35
CA PRO A 231 7.96 -19.94 -3.86
C PRO A 231 7.43 -20.84 -4.99
N ASP A 232 7.42 -20.39 -6.23
CA ASP A 232 7.08 -21.20 -7.41
C ASP A 232 8.19 -22.23 -7.68
N ASN A 233 8.22 -23.25 -6.83
CA ASN A 233 9.28 -24.24 -6.73
C ASN A 233 8.69 -25.61 -6.42
N THR A 234 9.05 -26.62 -7.21
CA THR A 234 8.54 -28.00 -7.11
C THR A 234 8.79 -28.60 -5.72
N SER A 235 10.01 -28.45 -5.19
CA SER A 235 10.38 -29.04 -3.90
C SER A 235 9.61 -28.43 -2.74
N LEU A 236 9.45 -27.10 -2.74
CA LEU A 236 8.68 -26.39 -1.71
C LEU A 236 7.18 -26.70 -1.80
N LYS A 237 6.61 -26.75 -3.00
CA LYS A 237 5.19 -27.12 -3.20
C LYS A 237 4.87 -28.55 -2.76
N ARG A 238 5.83 -29.44 -2.81
CA ARG A 238 5.67 -30.83 -2.32
C ARG A 238 5.34 -30.90 -0.83
N GLU A 239 5.81 -29.94 -0.03
CA GLU A 239 5.43 -29.83 1.38
C GLU A 239 3.93 -29.61 1.58
N MET A 240 3.22 -29.07 0.56
CA MET A 240 1.78 -28.83 0.57
C MET A 240 0.94 -30.01 0.11
N LYS A 241 1.53 -31.12 -0.32
CA LYS A 241 0.81 -32.24 -0.95
C LYS A 241 -0.42 -32.66 -0.17
N LYS A 242 -0.34 -32.84 1.14
CA LYS A 242 -1.49 -33.27 1.98
C LYS A 242 -2.60 -32.24 2.03
N ILE A 243 -2.27 -30.95 2.08
CA ILE A 243 -3.24 -29.84 2.11
C ILE A 243 -3.90 -29.70 0.75
N PHE A 244 -3.14 -29.82 -0.34
CA PHE A 244 -3.67 -29.77 -1.70
C PHE A 244 -4.56 -30.98 -2.01
N GLU A 245 -4.19 -32.18 -1.57
CA GLU A 245 -5.00 -33.38 -1.68
C GLU A 245 -6.33 -33.22 -0.92
N ASP A 246 -6.31 -32.70 0.31
CA ASP A 246 -7.50 -32.45 1.10
C ASP A 246 -8.44 -31.43 0.45
N ASP A 247 -7.89 -30.33 -0.10
CA ASP A 247 -8.67 -29.32 -0.82
C ASP A 247 -9.30 -29.87 -2.11
N LEU A 248 -8.57 -30.70 -2.86
CA LEU A 248 -9.09 -31.36 -4.07
C LEU A 248 -10.22 -32.36 -3.76
N VAL A 249 -10.04 -33.17 -2.71
CA VAL A 249 -10.91 -34.33 -2.46
C VAL A 249 -12.02 -34.01 -1.46
N ASN A 250 -11.68 -33.43 -0.31
CA ASN A 250 -12.59 -33.22 0.81
C ASN A 250 -13.18 -31.81 0.84
N ARG A 251 -12.55 -30.84 0.17
CA ARG A 251 -13.00 -29.43 0.10
C ARG A 251 -13.15 -28.78 1.48
N GLY A 252 -12.33 -29.23 2.44
CA GLY A 252 -12.43 -28.79 3.84
C GLY A 252 -12.22 -27.30 4.01
N ALA A 253 -11.33 -26.68 3.22
CA ALA A 253 -11.01 -25.27 3.30
C ALA A 253 -12.23 -24.36 3.03
N ALA A 254 -13.07 -24.69 2.04
CA ALA A 254 -14.24 -23.89 1.66
C ALA A 254 -15.22 -23.74 2.84
N ALA A 255 -15.68 -24.85 3.40
CA ALA A 255 -16.67 -24.86 4.48
C ALA A 255 -16.17 -24.14 5.76
N ILE A 256 -14.86 -24.25 6.06
CA ILE A 256 -14.27 -23.60 7.24
C ILE A 256 -14.22 -22.08 7.04
N VAL A 257 -13.71 -21.64 5.89
CA VAL A 257 -13.59 -20.19 5.62
C VAL A 257 -14.95 -19.52 5.43
N GLU A 258 -15.96 -20.23 4.90
CA GLU A 258 -17.34 -19.73 4.85
C GLU A 258 -17.89 -19.43 6.25
N LYS A 259 -17.72 -20.35 7.21
CA LYS A 259 -18.14 -20.13 8.61
C LYS A 259 -17.41 -18.95 9.26
N SER A 260 -16.12 -18.82 9.02
CA SER A 260 -15.34 -17.66 9.52
C SER A 260 -15.82 -16.36 8.88
N THR A 261 -16.17 -16.40 7.59
CA THR A 261 -16.75 -15.28 6.83
C THR A 261 -18.11 -14.84 7.39
N GLU A 262 -18.98 -15.79 7.73
CA GLU A 262 -20.25 -15.52 8.40
C GLU A 262 -20.04 -14.81 9.74
N LYS A 263 -19.16 -15.33 10.61
CA LYS A 263 -18.83 -14.72 11.91
C LYS A 263 -18.31 -13.27 11.76
N ILE A 264 -17.45 -13.02 10.77
CA ILE A 264 -16.92 -11.67 10.47
C ILE A 264 -18.04 -10.74 10.00
N THR A 265 -18.94 -11.24 9.17
CA THR A 265 -20.10 -10.48 8.68
C THR A 265 -21.07 -10.14 9.81
N GLU A 266 -21.37 -11.10 10.69
CA GLU A 266 -22.19 -10.91 11.89
C GLU A 266 -21.58 -9.87 12.85
N ALA A 267 -20.23 -9.82 12.93
CA ALA A 267 -19.50 -8.80 13.68
C ALA A 267 -19.52 -7.41 13.01
N GLY A 268 -20.18 -7.26 11.84
CA GLY A 268 -20.39 -6.00 11.15
C GLY A 268 -19.22 -5.53 10.28
N TYR A 269 -18.40 -6.46 9.77
CA TYR A 269 -17.28 -6.17 8.87
C TYR A 269 -17.50 -6.70 7.45
N LYS A 270 -16.87 -6.02 6.49
CA LYS A 270 -16.87 -6.47 5.10
C LYS A 270 -15.85 -7.57 4.88
N VAL A 271 -16.23 -8.57 4.12
CA VAL A 271 -15.40 -9.70 3.71
C VAL A 271 -14.47 -9.30 2.57
N GLN A 272 -13.27 -9.86 2.55
CA GLN A 272 -12.23 -9.58 1.54
C GLN A 272 -11.94 -10.76 0.61
N ALA A 273 -12.04 -12.00 1.11
CA ALA A 273 -11.77 -13.19 0.34
C ALA A 273 -12.99 -14.14 0.36
N HIS A 274 -13.25 -14.77 -0.79
CA HIS A 274 -14.33 -15.74 -0.94
C HIS A 274 -13.72 -17.11 -1.31
N PRO A 275 -13.92 -18.13 -0.46
CA PRO A 275 -13.46 -19.48 -0.77
C PRO A 275 -14.21 -20.05 -1.98
N ARG A 276 -13.61 -21.04 -2.60
CA ARG A 276 -14.21 -21.86 -3.65
C ARG A 276 -14.20 -23.31 -3.19
N ASP A 277 -15.00 -24.16 -3.82
CA ASP A 277 -15.00 -25.60 -3.53
C ASP A 277 -13.58 -26.17 -3.59
N ILE A 278 -12.84 -25.81 -4.64
CA ILE A 278 -11.42 -26.09 -4.79
C ILE A 278 -10.67 -24.76 -4.86
N ASN A 279 -9.68 -24.59 -3.97
CA ASN A 279 -8.91 -23.37 -3.82
C ASN A 279 -7.55 -23.44 -4.52
N LEU A 280 -7.46 -24.28 -5.54
CA LEU A 280 -6.27 -24.49 -6.37
C LEU A 280 -6.54 -24.12 -7.82
N PHE A 281 -5.49 -23.57 -8.45
CA PHE A 281 -5.40 -23.37 -9.89
C PHE A 281 -4.46 -24.40 -10.50
N TYR A 282 -4.71 -24.79 -11.73
CA TYR A 282 -3.76 -25.47 -12.57
C TYR A 282 -2.80 -24.44 -13.17
N LEU A 283 -1.50 -24.64 -12.98
CA LEU A 283 -0.45 -23.72 -13.37
C LEU A 283 0.59 -24.44 -14.22
N LYS A 284 0.58 -24.24 -15.51
CA LYS A 284 1.58 -24.80 -16.43
C LYS A 284 1.81 -23.86 -17.61
N ASP A 285 3.07 -23.61 -17.92
CA ASP A 285 3.49 -22.73 -19.00
C ASP A 285 2.81 -21.34 -18.90
N ASP A 286 2.01 -20.96 -19.88
CA ASP A 286 1.23 -19.73 -19.96
C ASP A 286 -0.22 -19.85 -19.44
N LEU A 287 -0.52 -20.97 -18.75
CA LEU A 287 -1.82 -21.27 -18.16
C LEU A 287 -1.81 -21.10 -16.65
N ARG A 288 -2.79 -20.36 -16.12
CA ARG A 288 -3.19 -20.41 -14.71
C ARG A 288 -4.71 -20.36 -14.62
N GLU A 289 -5.33 -21.54 -14.58
CA GLU A 289 -6.78 -21.69 -14.65
C GLU A 289 -7.34 -22.47 -13.47
N ARG A 290 -8.58 -22.17 -13.09
CA ARG A 290 -9.24 -22.84 -11.96
C ARG A 290 -9.45 -24.32 -12.22
N ILE A 291 -9.21 -25.13 -11.19
CA ILE A 291 -9.65 -26.53 -11.14
C ILE A 291 -11.06 -26.55 -10.54
N VAL A 292 -12.00 -27.19 -11.23
CA VAL A 292 -13.36 -27.45 -10.73
C VAL A 292 -13.65 -28.94 -10.86
N GLU A 293 -14.48 -29.47 -9.96
CA GLU A 293 -14.91 -30.85 -10.05
C GLU A 293 -16.43 -30.91 -10.21
N LYS A 294 -16.87 -31.81 -11.09
CA LYS A 294 -18.27 -32.14 -11.28
C LYS A 294 -18.39 -33.63 -11.65
N ASP A 295 -19.28 -34.33 -10.93
CA ASP A 295 -19.59 -35.75 -11.16
C ASP A 295 -18.35 -36.69 -11.18
N GLY A 296 -17.36 -36.41 -10.34
CA GLY A 296 -16.10 -37.16 -10.23
C GLY A 296 -15.04 -36.80 -11.27
N VAL A 297 -15.29 -35.79 -12.13
CA VAL A 297 -14.35 -35.33 -13.14
C VAL A 297 -13.80 -33.95 -12.78
N TYR A 298 -12.48 -33.84 -12.65
CA TYR A 298 -11.76 -32.59 -12.44
C TYR A 298 -11.48 -31.93 -13.79
N THR A 299 -11.95 -30.72 -13.97
CA THR A 299 -11.79 -29.96 -15.21
C THR A 299 -10.98 -28.68 -14.93
N VAL A 300 -9.98 -28.41 -15.77
CA VAL A 300 -9.29 -27.12 -15.80
C VAL A 300 -10.09 -26.18 -16.67
N LEU A 301 -10.67 -25.12 -16.07
CA LEU A 301 -11.54 -24.20 -16.79
C LEU A 301 -10.84 -23.57 -17.99
N ASN A 302 -11.61 -23.23 -19.00
CA ASN A 302 -11.13 -22.63 -20.27
C ASN A 302 -10.12 -23.49 -21.05
N THR A 303 -10.07 -24.80 -20.76
CA THR A 303 -9.22 -25.78 -21.47
C THR A 303 -9.98 -27.08 -21.71
N ASP A 304 -9.38 -28.01 -22.48
CA ASP A 304 -9.89 -29.36 -22.69
C ASP A 304 -9.36 -30.39 -21.66
N LEU A 305 -8.55 -29.92 -20.67
CA LEU A 305 -7.93 -30.78 -19.69
C LEU A 305 -8.96 -31.29 -18.69
N LYS A 306 -9.04 -32.62 -18.58
CA LYS A 306 -9.93 -33.34 -17.67
C LYS A 306 -9.17 -34.49 -17.02
N TYR A 307 -9.42 -34.70 -15.76
CA TYR A 307 -8.77 -35.73 -14.97
C TYR A 307 -9.82 -36.47 -14.12
N SER A 308 -9.69 -37.77 -13.99
CA SER A 308 -10.34 -38.51 -12.92
C SER A 308 -9.70 -38.15 -11.57
N ARG A 309 -10.28 -38.64 -10.49
CA ARG A 309 -9.71 -38.45 -9.14
C ARG A 309 -8.28 -39.04 -9.05
N ASP A 310 -8.08 -40.24 -9.56
CA ASP A 310 -6.78 -40.92 -9.46
C ASP A 310 -5.72 -40.20 -10.30
N GLU A 311 -6.08 -39.76 -11.50
CA GLU A 311 -5.18 -39.00 -12.39
C GLU A 311 -4.78 -37.63 -11.81
N ILE A 312 -5.70 -36.87 -11.19
CA ILE A 312 -5.36 -35.57 -10.60
C ILE A 312 -4.47 -35.73 -9.36
N LEU A 313 -4.65 -36.80 -8.58
CA LEU A 313 -3.81 -37.12 -7.43
C LEU A 313 -2.43 -37.62 -7.84
N GLU A 314 -2.34 -38.44 -8.91
CA GLU A 314 -1.07 -38.83 -9.51
C GLU A 314 -0.32 -37.61 -10.06
N LEU A 315 -1.04 -36.69 -10.71
CA LEU A 315 -0.45 -35.43 -11.19
C LEU A 315 0.07 -34.59 -10.02
N LEU A 316 -0.66 -34.49 -8.91
CA LEU A 316 -0.20 -33.78 -7.72
C LEU A 316 1.07 -34.43 -7.11
N ASP A 317 1.18 -35.73 -7.16
CA ASP A 317 2.35 -36.43 -6.63
C ASP A 317 3.60 -36.22 -7.51
N THR A 318 3.41 -36.32 -8.82
CA THR A 318 4.50 -36.23 -9.81
C THR A 318 4.90 -34.79 -10.14
N HIS A 319 3.92 -33.87 -10.20
CA HIS A 319 4.06 -32.50 -10.62
C HIS A 319 3.38 -31.50 -9.66
N PRO A 320 3.80 -31.40 -8.38
CA PRO A 320 3.20 -30.46 -7.44
C PRO A 320 3.31 -29.00 -7.90
N GLU A 321 4.27 -28.66 -8.76
CA GLU A 321 4.42 -27.34 -9.37
C GLU A 321 3.26 -26.92 -10.28
N TYR A 322 2.44 -27.88 -10.74
CA TYR A 322 1.24 -27.57 -11.53
C TYR A 322 0.05 -27.13 -10.68
N PHE A 323 0.17 -27.12 -9.36
CA PHE A 323 -0.87 -26.67 -8.44
C PHE A 323 -0.48 -25.34 -7.80
N SER A 324 -1.32 -24.33 -8.00
CA SER A 324 -1.09 -22.98 -7.48
C SER A 324 -2.21 -22.61 -6.50
N PRO A 325 -1.89 -22.34 -5.23
CA PRO A 325 -2.89 -21.95 -4.25
C PRO A 325 -3.47 -20.57 -4.57
N ASN A 326 -4.78 -20.40 -4.35
CA ASN A 326 -5.42 -19.10 -4.35
C ASN A 326 -5.14 -18.34 -3.03
N VAL A 327 -5.79 -17.19 -2.83
CA VAL A 327 -5.65 -16.35 -1.63
C VAL A 327 -5.97 -17.10 -0.32
N ILE A 328 -6.83 -18.13 -0.35
CA ILE A 328 -7.21 -18.93 0.82
C ILE A 328 -6.07 -19.84 1.29
N LEU A 329 -5.40 -20.52 0.36
CA LEU A 329 -4.34 -21.49 0.68
C LEU A 329 -2.93 -20.91 0.61
N ARG A 330 -2.72 -19.73 -0.01
CA ARG A 330 -1.40 -19.12 -0.14
C ARG A 330 -0.75 -18.84 1.22
N GLY A 331 -1.53 -18.35 2.19
CA GLY A 331 -1.04 -18.12 3.55
C GLY A 331 -0.55 -19.42 4.22
N LEU A 332 -1.32 -20.51 4.08
CA LEU A 332 -0.92 -21.83 4.59
C LEU A 332 0.37 -22.31 3.92
N TYR A 333 0.50 -22.12 2.61
CA TYR A 333 1.73 -22.48 1.90
C TYR A 333 2.94 -21.73 2.48
N GLN A 334 2.85 -20.42 2.62
CA GLN A 334 3.89 -19.61 3.23
C GLN A 334 4.26 -20.12 4.63
N GLU A 335 3.28 -20.35 5.49
CA GLU A 335 3.51 -20.76 6.88
C GLU A 335 3.96 -22.23 7.01
N THR A 336 3.68 -23.07 6.03
CA THR A 336 4.18 -24.47 6.00
C THR A 336 5.66 -24.52 5.68
N ILE A 337 6.15 -23.71 4.73
CA ILE A 337 7.53 -23.75 4.27
C ILE A 337 8.49 -22.83 5.05
N LEU A 338 7.96 -21.86 5.80
CA LEU A 338 8.76 -20.89 6.54
C LEU A 338 8.62 -21.06 8.06
N PRO A 339 9.70 -20.91 8.83
CA PRO A 339 9.63 -20.79 10.28
C PRO A 339 9.18 -19.37 10.67
N ASN A 340 8.02 -18.96 10.15
CA ASN A 340 7.53 -17.59 10.27
C ASN A 340 6.79 -17.36 11.59
N ILE A 341 6.96 -16.17 12.20
CA ILE A 341 6.26 -15.76 13.42
C ILE A 341 5.46 -14.48 13.25
N ALA A 342 5.78 -13.67 12.25
CA ALA A 342 5.05 -12.43 11.98
C ALA A 342 4.90 -12.21 10.47
N PHE A 343 3.71 -11.82 10.05
CA PHE A 343 3.39 -11.46 8.68
C PHE A 343 3.10 -9.96 8.58
N ILE A 344 3.87 -9.26 7.76
CA ILE A 344 3.69 -7.84 7.49
C ILE A 344 2.75 -7.70 6.29
N GLY A 345 1.49 -7.36 6.55
CA GLY A 345 0.44 -7.24 5.53
C GLY A 345 -0.06 -5.82 5.32
N GLY A 346 -0.55 -5.50 4.13
CA GLY A 346 -1.37 -4.32 3.90
C GLY A 346 -2.79 -4.48 4.48
N GLY A 347 -3.61 -3.42 4.47
CA GLY A 347 -4.94 -3.48 5.07
C GLY A 347 -5.86 -4.55 4.47
N GLY A 348 -5.84 -4.74 3.14
CA GLY A 348 -6.60 -5.82 2.49
C GLY A 348 -6.10 -7.20 2.88
N GLU A 349 -4.76 -7.37 2.98
CA GLU A 349 -4.16 -8.63 3.41
C GLU A 349 -4.52 -8.93 4.87
N THR A 350 -4.34 -7.99 5.77
CA THR A 350 -4.74 -8.15 7.17
C THR A 350 -6.21 -8.57 7.28
N ALA A 351 -7.09 -7.93 6.51
CA ALA A 351 -8.52 -8.24 6.54
C ALA A 351 -8.85 -9.66 6.06
N TYR A 352 -8.22 -10.16 4.99
CA TYR A 352 -8.50 -11.55 4.58
C TYR A 352 -7.78 -12.59 5.46
N TRP A 353 -6.62 -12.27 6.03
CA TRP A 353 -5.97 -13.17 6.98
C TRP A 353 -6.84 -13.43 8.21
N LEU A 354 -7.57 -12.43 8.70
CA LEU A 354 -8.54 -12.60 9.80
C LEU A 354 -9.67 -13.61 9.47
N GLN A 355 -9.94 -13.89 8.18
CA GLN A 355 -10.89 -14.92 7.77
C GLN A 355 -10.29 -16.34 7.84
N LEU A 356 -8.97 -16.48 7.95
CA LEU A 356 -8.26 -17.74 7.75
C LEU A 356 -7.86 -18.43 9.06
N LYS A 357 -8.03 -17.81 10.23
CA LYS A 357 -7.56 -18.39 11.51
C LYS A 357 -8.06 -19.82 11.72
N ASP A 358 -9.37 -20.07 11.58
CA ASP A 358 -9.97 -21.40 11.76
C ASP A 358 -9.41 -22.42 10.75
N LEU A 359 -8.99 -21.98 9.57
CA LEU A 359 -8.34 -22.83 8.55
C LEU A 359 -6.94 -23.25 8.97
N PHE A 360 -6.16 -22.35 9.55
CA PHE A 360 -4.84 -22.64 10.09
C PHE A 360 -4.93 -23.63 11.26
N GLU A 361 -5.91 -23.46 12.13
CA GLU A 361 -6.19 -24.39 13.23
C GLU A 361 -6.55 -25.80 12.71
N TYR A 362 -7.40 -25.89 11.67
CA TYR A 362 -7.79 -27.16 11.05
C TYR A 362 -6.56 -27.93 10.52
N TYR A 363 -5.64 -27.24 9.81
CA TYR A 363 -4.41 -27.86 9.29
C TYR A 363 -3.28 -27.91 10.32
N LYS A 364 -3.50 -27.47 11.54
CA LYS A 364 -2.52 -27.41 12.63
C LYS A 364 -1.24 -26.65 12.23
N THR A 365 -1.37 -25.63 11.42
CA THR A 365 -0.29 -24.75 11.01
C THR A 365 -0.34 -23.50 11.90
N PRO A 366 0.77 -23.08 12.54
CA PRO A 366 0.77 -21.91 13.42
C PRO A 366 0.35 -20.65 12.67
N PHE A 367 -0.52 -19.86 13.32
CA PHE A 367 -0.99 -18.61 12.77
C PHE A 367 -0.04 -17.47 13.18
N PRO A 368 0.52 -16.68 12.24
CA PRO A 368 1.52 -15.67 12.59
C PRO A 368 0.89 -14.44 13.26
N VAL A 369 1.72 -13.65 13.95
CA VAL A 369 1.32 -12.29 14.36
C VAL A 369 1.08 -11.46 13.10
N LEU A 370 -0.12 -10.95 12.92
CA LEU A 370 -0.45 -10.09 11.76
C LEU A 370 -0.07 -8.66 12.09
N VAL A 371 0.91 -8.10 11.40
CA VAL A 371 1.35 -6.72 11.61
C VAL A 371 0.92 -5.88 10.41
N LEU A 372 0.12 -4.82 10.64
CA LEU A 372 -0.19 -3.88 9.58
C LEU A 372 1.09 -3.18 9.14
N ARG A 373 1.40 -3.25 7.85
CA ARG A 373 2.61 -2.62 7.32
C ARG A 373 2.67 -1.13 7.61
N ASN A 374 3.87 -0.61 7.76
CA ASN A 374 4.08 0.84 7.82
C ASN A 374 3.49 1.53 6.59
N SER A 375 2.93 2.69 6.81
CA SER A 375 2.41 3.59 5.78
C SER A 375 3.08 4.94 5.92
N PHE A 376 3.54 5.50 4.79
CA PHE A 376 4.21 6.79 4.76
C PHE A 376 3.53 7.74 3.77
N LEU A 377 3.52 9.02 4.12
CA LEU A 377 3.26 10.11 3.20
C LEU A 377 4.54 10.95 3.08
N MET A 378 5.07 11.04 1.87
CA MET A 378 6.25 11.87 1.57
C MET A 378 5.79 13.27 1.20
N VAL A 379 6.28 14.27 1.93
CA VAL A 379 5.97 15.68 1.71
C VAL A 379 7.28 16.39 1.38
N THR A 380 7.42 16.84 0.14
CA THR A 380 8.61 17.61 -0.27
C THR A 380 8.65 18.98 0.40
N SER A 381 9.83 19.59 0.50
CA SER A 381 10.01 20.95 1.05
C SER A 381 9.10 21.98 0.36
N LYS A 382 8.89 21.84 -0.95
CA LYS A 382 7.98 22.69 -1.73
C LYS A 382 6.52 22.54 -1.29
N GLU A 383 6.06 21.34 -1.03
CA GLU A 383 4.69 21.07 -0.56
C GLU A 383 4.51 21.52 0.89
N ALA A 384 5.48 21.24 1.75
CA ALA A 384 5.48 21.72 3.13
C ALA A 384 5.37 23.24 3.20
N ALA A 385 6.11 23.97 2.37
CA ALA A 385 6.02 25.42 2.27
C ALA A 385 4.62 25.90 1.81
N LYS A 386 3.98 25.22 0.86
CA LYS A 386 2.61 25.54 0.43
C LYS A 386 1.59 25.29 1.55
N ILE A 387 1.70 24.16 2.27
CA ILE A 387 0.82 23.83 3.41
C ILE A 387 0.95 24.88 4.50
N ALA A 388 2.18 25.23 4.89
CA ALA A 388 2.46 26.27 5.87
C ALA A 388 1.92 27.64 5.45
N LYS A 389 2.04 28.01 4.17
CA LYS A 389 1.50 29.26 3.63
C LYS A 389 -0.03 29.35 3.73
N LEU A 390 -0.71 28.20 3.61
CA LEU A 390 -2.16 28.12 3.83
C LEU A 390 -2.51 28.13 5.34
N GLY A 391 -1.52 28.09 6.24
CA GLY A 391 -1.67 28.00 7.68
C GLY A 391 -2.34 26.70 8.12
N LEU A 392 -2.12 25.62 7.37
CA LEU A 392 -2.61 24.28 7.68
C LEU A 392 -1.53 23.49 8.42
N GLY A 393 -1.96 22.65 9.35
CA GLY A 393 -1.11 21.62 9.96
C GLY A 393 -0.91 20.45 9.01
N ILE A 394 0.19 19.71 9.20
CA ILE A 394 0.50 18.54 8.38
C ILE A 394 -0.50 17.39 8.63
N ASP A 395 -1.08 17.31 9.80
CA ASP A 395 -2.14 16.38 10.19
C ASP A 395 -3.50 16.73 9.55
N GLU A 396 -3.71 18.01 9.26
CA GLU A 396 -4.96 18.48 8.69
C GLU A 396 -5.13 18.11 7.21
N ILE A 397 -4.03 17.85 6.47
CA ILE A 397 -4.07 17.57 5.02
C ILE A 397 -4.85 16.31 4.63
N PHE A 398 -5.10 15.41 5.60
CA PHE A 398 -5.93 14.20 5.40
C PHE A 398 -7.43 14.52 5.34
N ASN A 399 -7.85 15.72 5.71
CA ASN A 399 -9.22 16.16 5.57
C ASN A 399 -9.58 16.41 4.08
N SER A 400 -10.86 16.37 3.77
CA SER A 400 -11.36 16.68 2.43
C SER A 400 -11.05 18.12 2.02
N GLU A 401 -10.99 18.38 0.69
CA GLU A 401 -10.83 19.74 0.15
C GLU A 401 -11.87 20.72 0.77
N HIS A 402 -13.10 20.26 0.88
CA HIS A 402 -14.19 21.06 1.46
C HIS A 402 -13.95 21.43 2.92
N GLU A 403 -13.47 20.49 3.75
CA GLU A 403 -13.15 20.74 5.15
C GLU A 403 -11.97 21.70 5.31
N LEU A 404 -10.92 21.53 4.50
CA LEU A 404 -9.76 22.42 4.47
C LEU A 404 -10.17 23.85 4.08
N MET A 405 -10.99 23.98 3.03
CA MET A 405 -11.53 25.27 2.61
C MET A 405 -12.38 25.91 3.71
N ASN A 406 -13.26 25.16 4.35
CA ASN A 406 -14.10 25.68 5.45
C ASN A 406 -13.26 26.20 6.63
N ARG A 407 -12.15 25.54 6.95
CA ARG A 407 -11.22 26.00 8.00
C ARG A 407 -10.56 27.32 7.62
N ILE A 408 -10.06 27.42 6.37
CA ILE A 408 -9.43 28.66 5.86
C ILE A 408 -10.45 29.80 5.87
N VAL A 409 -11.63 29.58 5.30
CA VAL A 409 -12.71 30.58 5.26
C VAL A 409 -13.13 31.01 6.67
N LYS A 410 -13.27 30.07 7.62
CA LYS A 410 -13.64 30.40 9.01
C LYS A 410 -12.57 31.23 9.71
N ARG A 411 -11.29 30.97 9.45
CA ARG A 411 -10.17 31.72 10.03
C ARG A 411 -10.04 33.12 9.43
N GLU A 412 -10.31 33.26 8.13
CA GLU A 412 -10.12 34.50 7.39
C GLU A 412 -11.40 35.40 7.35
N ARG A 413 -12.51 34.91 7.89
CA ARG A 413 -13.78 35.69 8.03
C ARG A 413 -13.73 36.76 9.12
N GLU A 414 -12.62 37.44 9.31
CA GLU A 414 -12.51 38.54 10.25
C GLU A 414 -13.05 39.88 9.69
N HIS A 415 -13.42 39.95 8.41
CA HIS A 415 -13.91 41.17 7.81
C HIS A 415 -15.41 41.09 7.52
N ASP A 416 -16.16 41.94 8.19
CA ASP A 416 -17.53 42.21 7.80
C ASP A 416 -17.51 42.99 6.47
N LEU A 417 -17.83 42.30 5.37
CA LEU A 417 -17.87 42.87 4.02
C LEU A 417 -19.15 43.66 3.76
N ASN A 418 -20.04 43.74 4.74
CA ASN A 418 -21.29 44.46 4.65
C ASN A 418 -21.04 45.94 4.90
N LEU A 419 -21.23 46.78 3.88
CA LEU A 419 -21.10 48.22 3.96
C LEU A 419 -22.44 48.93 4.26
N GLN A 420 -23.44 48.22 4.81
CA GLN A 420 -24.74 48.76 5.11
C GLN A 420 -24.67 49.95 6.10
N ASN A 421 -23.88 49.83 7.15
CA ASN A 421 -23.69 50.91 8.13
C ASN A 421 -23.05 52.16 7.51
N GLN A 422 -22.15 51.99 6.54
CA GLN A 422 -21.53 53.09 5.80
C GLN A 422 -22.53 53.74 4.85
N LEU A 423 -23.39 52.95 4.20
CA LEU A 423 -24.48 53.46 3.34
C LEU A 423 -25.48 54.28 4.15
N GLU A 424 -25.88 53.82 5.32
CA GLU A 424 -26.76 54.54 6.24
C GLU A 424 -26.15 55.85 6.72
N SER A 425 -24.87 55.82 7.08
CA SER A 425 -24.11 57.00 7.50
C SER A 425 -24.02 58.05 6.39
N ILE A 426 -23.75 57.60 5.14
CA ILE A 426 -23.74 58.49 3.96
C ILE A 426 -25.14 59.08 3.69
N SER A 427 -26.17 58.22 3.78
CA SER A 427 -27.57 58.71 3.60
C SER A 427 -27.91 59.81 4.59
N ALA A 428 -27.64 59.63 5.88
CA ALA A 428 -27.87 60.58 6.93
C ALA A 428 -27.06 61.89 6.71
N LEU A 429 -25.80 61.78 6.26
CA LEU A 429 -24.98 62.95 5.93
C LEU A 429 -25.61 63.80 4.79
N TYR A 430 -26.01 63.13 3.71
CA TYR A 430 -26.62 63.85 2.57
C TYR A 430 -27.98 64.40 2.90
N GLU A 431 -28.79 63.86 3.79
CA GLU A 431 -30.03 64.42 4.29
C GLU A 431 -29.80 65.69 5.09
N GLN A 432 -28.74 65.77 5.88
CA GLN A 432 -28.34 66.98 6.57
C GLN A 432 -27.90 68.10 5.58
N LEU A 433 -27.09 67.70 4.55
CA LEU A 433 -26.64 68.59 3.50
C LEU A 433 -27.83 69.16 2.69
N GLN A 434 -28.81 68.29 2.37
CA GLN A 434 -30.01 68.64 1.64
C GLN A 434 -30.82 69.66 2.39
N LYS A 435 -31.04 69.49 3.71
CA LYS A 435 -31.71 70.47 4.56
C LYS A 435 -31.02 71.87 4.54
N LYS A 436 -29.66 71.85 4.62
CA LYS A 436 -28.88 73.09 4.55
C LYS A 436 -28.97 73.80 3.19
N ALA A 437 -28.84 73.00 2.11
CA ALA A 437 -28.90 73.51 0.73
C ALA A 437 -30.29 74.07 0.40
N SER A 438 -31.35 73.35 0.76
CA SER A 438 -32.75 73.83 0.54
C SER A 438 -33.10 75.06 1.31
N ALA A 439 -32.46 75.37 2.45
CA ALA A 439 -32.59 76.58 3.21
C ALA A 439 -31.96 77.81 2.51
N ILE A 440 -30.99 77.57 1.60
CA ILE A 440 -30.33 78.61 0.79
C ILE A 440 -31.09 78.81 -0.52
N ASP A 441 -31.35 77.73 -1.26
CA ASP A 441 -32.08 77.73 -2.54
C ASP A 441 -32.74 76.34 -2.76
N LYS A 442 -34.09 76.36 -2.95
CA LYS A 442 -34.85 75.11 -3.19
C LYS A 442 -34.46 74.38 -4.47
N THR A 443 -33.84 75.02 -5.44
CA THR A 443 -33.38 74.39 -6.68
C THR A 443 -32.19 73.43 -6.44
N LEU A 444 -31.42 73.66 -5.37
CA LEU A 444 -30.30 72.81 -4.96
C LEU A 444 -30.74 71.45 -4.43
N ASP A 445 -32.00 71.26 -4.08
CA ASP A 445 -32.52 69.99 -3.54
C ASP A 445 -32.32 68.82 -4.49
N LYS A 446 -32.67 69.03 -5.78
CA LYS A 446 -32.44 68.00 -6.82
C LYS A 446 -30.99 67.73 -7.05
N HIS A 447 -30.12 68.73 -6.93
CA HIS A 447 -28.68 68.54 -7.11
C HIS A 447 -28.07 67.73 -5.98
N VAL A 448 -28.43 67.99 -4.72
CA VAL A 448 -27.92 67.21 -3.56
C VAL A 448 -28.48 65.81 -3.59
N SER A 449 -29.73 65.57 -4.00
CA SER A 449 -30.28 64.23 -4.19
C SER A 449 -29.51 63.45 -5.24
N ALA A 450 -29.16 64.06 -6.38
CA ALA A 450 -28.34 63.37 -7.40
C ALA A 450 -26.92 63.06 -6.92
N LEU A 451 -26.31 63.91 -6.08
CA LEU A 451 -25.00 63.61 -5.45
C LEU A 451 -25.11 62.47 -4.45
N LYS A 452 -26.21 62.42 -3.65
CA LYS A 452 -26.49 61.31 -2.73
C LYS A 452 -26.50 59.95 -3.49
N GLU A 453 -27.33 59.91 -4.56
CA GLU A 453 -27.42 58.65 -5.36
C GLU A 453 -26.08 58.22 -5.96
N LYS A 454 -25.31 59.19 -6.49
CA LYS A 454 -23.97 58.90 -7.00
C LYS A 454 -23.02 58.37 -5.91
N ALA A 455 -23.02 58.96 -4.71
CA ALA A 455 -22.18 58.54 -3.59
C ALA A 455 -22.58 57.13 -3.12
N MET A 456 -23.85 56.86 -2.93
CA MET A 456 -24.36 55.55 -2.55
C MET A 456 -24.02 54.48 -3.59
N HIS A 457 -24.19 54.79 -4.89
CA HIS A 457 -23.83 53.87 -5.97
C HIS A 457 -22.33 53.51 -5.93
N LYS A 458 -21.45 54.48 -5.64
CA LYS A 458 -19.99 54.22 -5.52
C LYS A 458 -19.64 53.30 -4.35
N ILE A 459 -20.34 53.36 -3.23
CA ILE A 459 -20.14 52.47 -2.10
C ILE A 459 -20.63 51.05 -2.46
N VAL A 460 -21.77 50.89 -3.12
CA VAL A 460 -22.26 49.61 -3.62
C VAL A 460 -21.30 49.00 -4.65
N GLU A 461 -20.72 49.84 -5.55
CA GLU A 461 -19.65 49.36 -6.46
C GLU A 461 -18.41 48.90 -5.73
N LEU A 462 -18.00 49.57 -4.64
CA LEU A 462 -16.88 49.19 -3.79
C LEU A 462 -17.16 47.85 -3.11
N GLU A 463 -18.33 47.67 -2.49
CA GLU A 463 -18.74 46.40 -1.88
C GLU A 463 -18.65 45.22 -2.88
N LYS A 464 -19.19 45.41 -4.09
CA LYS A 464 -19.07 44.43 -5.17
C LYS A 464 -17.61 44.11 -5.54
N LYS A 465 -16.73 45.12 -5.54
CA LYS A 465 -15.29 44.91 -5.81
C LYS A 465 -14.60 44.16 -4.68
N MET A 466 -14.94 44.45 -3.42
CA MET A 466 -14.43 43.74 -2.23
C MET A 466 -14.85 42.28 -2.28
N LEU A 467 -16.12 41.98 -2.51
CA LEU A 467 -16.64 40.62 -2.67
C LEU A 467 -15.94 39.85 -3.81
N ARG A 468 -15.68 40.50 -4.95
CA ARG A 468 -14.95 39.86 -6.06
C ARG A 468 -13.47 39.61 -5.71
N ALA A 469 -12.84 40.49 -4.96
CA ALA A 469 -11.45 40.33 -4.52
C ALA A 469 -11.33 39.15 -3.56
N GLU A 470 -12.25 39.01 -2.62
CA GLU A 470 -12.31 37.89 -1.69
C GLU A 470 -12.60 36.56 -2.39
N LYS A 471 -13.59 36.55 -3.29
CA LYS A 471 -13.86 35.37 -4.11
C LYS A 471 -12.62 34.89 -4.90
N ARG A 472 -11.81 35.83 -5.42
CA ARG A 472 -10.54 35.45 -6.10
C ARG A 472 -9.49 34.89 -5.13
N LYS A 473 -9.43 35.41 -3.91
CA LYS A 473 -8.55 34.87 -2.85
C LYS A 473 -8.94 33.45 -2.49
N PHE A 474 -10.22 33.16 -2.28
CA PHE A 474 -10.69 31.80 -2.02
C PHE A 474 -10.45 30.85 -3.20
N GLN A 475 -10.61 31.31 -4.44
CA GLN A 475 -10.29 30.51 -5.61
C GLN A 475 -8.78 30.17 -5.69
N ALA A 476 -7.92 31.13 -5.31
CA ALA A 476 -6.49 30.86 -5.25
C ALA A 476 -6.14 29.82 -4.17
N HIS A 477 -6.76 29.89 -2.99
CA HIS A 477 -6.59 28.88 -1.93
C HIS A 477 -7.10 27.52 -2.36
N GLN A 478 -8.26 27.46 -3.01
CA GLN A 478 -8.81 26.21 -3.56
C GLN A 478 -7.84 25.57 -4.57
N ASN A 479 -7.32 26.35 -5.50
CA ASN A 479 -6.34 25.86 -6.48
C ASN A 479 -5.05 25.35 -5.81
N GLN A 480 -4.60 26.01 -4.74
CA GLN A 480 -3.43 25.58 -3.97
C GLN A 480 -3.69 24.25 -3.23
N ILE A 481 -4.86 24.11 -2.55
CA ILE A 481 -5.27 22.87 -1.90
C ILE A 481 -5.34 21.74 -2.92
N GLN A 482 -5.98 21.98 -4.06
CA GLN A 482 -6.10 20.97 -5.11
C GLN A 482 -4.72 20.57 -5.65
N SER A 483 -3.80 21.52 -5.86
CA SER A 483 -2.41 21.21 -6.25
C SER A 483 -1.69 20.35 -5.21
N ILE A 484 -1.83 20.64 -3.91
CA ILE A 484 -1.25 19.84 -2.82
C ILE A 484 -1.87 18.44 -2.83
N ARG A 485 -3.20 18.34 -2.89
CA ARG A 485 -3.90 17.04 -2.86
C ARG A 485 -3.56 16.16 -4.04
N ASN A 486 -3.43 16.72 -5.24
CA ASN A 486 -3.07 15.95 -6.43
C ASN A 486 -1.69 15.27 -6.31
N HIS A 487 -0.73 15.87 -5.59
CA HIS A 487 0.60 15.28 -5.36
C HIS A 487 0.61 14.32 -4.15
N LEU A 488 -0.05 14.71 -3.05
CA LEU A 488 -0.02 13.92 -1.82
C LEU A 488 -1.07 12.79 -1.80
N PHE A 489 -2.18 12.97 -2.51
CA PHE A 489 -3.30 12.02 -2.58
C PHE A 489 -3.77 11.85 -4.03
N PRO A 490 -2.95 11.29 -4.92
CA PRO A 490 -3.29 11.12 -6.33
C PRO A 490 -4.56 10.28 -6.50
N GLY A 491 -5.59 10.88 -7.16
CA GLY A 491 -6.91 10.26 -7.30
C GLY A 491 -7.63 10.04 -5.97
N ASP A 492 -7.44 10.94 -5.00
CA ASP A 492 -7.99 10.90 -3.63
C ASP A 492 -7.57 9.68 -2.79
N GLY A 493 -6.61 8.88 -3.28
CA GLY A 493 -6.00 7.77 -2.55
C GLY A 493 -4.64 8.14 -1.95
N LEU A 494 -4.13 7.27 -1.06
CA LEU A 494 -2.78 7.44 -0.51
C LEU A 494 -1.73 7.39 -1.63
N GLN A 495 -0.75 8.30 -1.58
CA GLN A 495 0.42 8.37 -2.47
C GLN A 495 1.10 6.99 -2.62
N GLU A 496 1.27 6.27 -1.53
CA GLU A 496 1.90 4.95 -1.48
C GLU A 496 1.17 3.87 -2.28
N ARG A 497 -0.10 4.06 -2.62
CA ARG A 497 -0.92 3.13 -3.41
C ARG A 497 -0.91 3.43 -4.90
N LYS A 498 -0.29 4.52 -5.31
CA LYS A 498 -0.26 4.99 -6.70
C LYS A 498 1.15 5.15 -7.22
N GLU A 499 1.98 5.92 -6.53
CA GLU A 499 3.31 6.28 -6.99
C GLU A 499 4.31 5.13 -6.87
N ASN A 500 5.22 5.05 -7.85
CA ASN A 500 6.30 4.07 -7.90
C ASN A 500 7.56 4.59 -7.18
N LEU A 501 8.39 3.67 -6.69
CA LEU A 501 9.69 3.94 -6.09
C LEU A 501 10.58 4.83 -6.96
N SER A 502 10.56 4.62 -8.28
CA SER A 502 11.52 5.22 -9.21
C SER A 502 11.56 6.73 -9.16
N TYR A 503 10.42 7.40 -8.95
CA TYR A 503 10.36 8.86 -8.82
C TYR A 503 11.11 9.35 -7.57
N PHE A 504 10.83 8.77 -6.42
CA PHE A 504 11.43 9.17 -5.15
C PHE A 504 12.90 8.78 -5.06
N TYR A 505 13.27 7.64 -5.65
CA TYR A 505 14.68 7.26 -5.77
C TYR A 505 15.43 8.22 -6.70
N ALA A 506 14.82 8.63 -7.81
CA ALA A 506 15.43 9.61 -8.71
C ALA A 506 15.68 10.98 -8.04
N LEU A 507 14.82 11.37 -7.08
CA LEU A 507 15.02 12.59 -6.28
C LEU A 507 16.16 12.46 -5.26
N TRP A 508 16.23 11.35 -4.51
CA TRP A 508 17.06 11.25 -3.29
C TRP A 508 18.01 10.05 -3.25
N GLY A 509 18.02 9.22 -4.29
CA GLY A 509 18.88 8.03 -4.36
C GLY A 509 18.66 7.06 -3.21
N CYS A 510 19.72 6.37 -2.81
CA CYS A 510 19.69 5.42 -1.69
C CYS A 510 19.33 6.08 -0.35
N ASP A 511 19.46 7.40 -0.22
CA ASP A 511 19.07 8.11 1.00
C ASP A 511 17.57 8.11 1.24
N PHE A 512 16.75 7.93 0.19
CA PHE A 512 15.32 7.68 0.34
C PHE A 512 15.06 6.37 1.11
N ILE A 513 15.70 5.29 0.69
CA ILE A 513 15.57 3.97 1.36
C ILE A 513 16.04 4.06 2.82
N LYS A 514 17.18 4.72 3.08
CA LYS A 514 17.71 4.93 4.43
C LYS A 514 16.76 5.75 5.30
N ALA A 515 16.17 6.82 4.76
CA ALA A 515 15.20 7.65 5.49
C ALA A 515 13.96 6.85 5.87
N LEU A 516 13.39 6.08 4.92
CA LEU A 516 12.27 5.19 5.19
C LEU A 516 12.60 4.15 6.26
N TYR A 517 13.78 3.49 6.20
CA TYR A 517 14.22 2.52 7.20
C TYR A 517 14.38 3.16 8.58
N ASN A 518 15.01 4.33 8.67
CA ASN A 518 15.25 5.01 9.94
C ASN A 518 13.94 5.42 10.63
N HIS A 519 12.92 5.80 9.85
CA HIS A 519 11.62 6.21 10.35
C HIS A 519 10.57 5.11 10.34
N SER A 520 10.90 3.90 9.86
CA SER A 520 10.05 2.72 9.99
C SER A 520 9.83 2.37 11.46
N LEU A 521 8.60 2.03 11.78
CA LEU A 521 8.17 1.56 13.10
C LEU A 521 8.30 0.04 13.15
N ALA A 522 8.43 -0.52 14.35
CA ALA A 522 8.53 -1.98 14.54
C ALA A 522 7.17 -2.61 14.87
N LEU A 523 6.69 -2.40 16.09
CA LEU A 523 5.40 -2.92 16.56
C LEU A 523 4.36 -1.81 16.76
N GLU A 524 4.79 -0.55 16.67
CA GLU A 524 3.90 0.61 16.76
C GLU A 524 3.03 0.67 15.51
N GLN A 525 1.74 0.83 15.69
CA GLN A 525 0.75 0.85 14.63
C GLN A 525 0.29 2.29 14.37
N GLU A 526 1.14 3.09 13.74
CA GLU A 526 0.89 4.50 13.42
C GLU A 526 1.24 4.80 11.95
N PHE A 527 0.56 5.79 11.39
CA PHE A 527 0.88 6.35 10.09
C PHE A 527 2.00 7.39 10.23
N VAL A 528 2.95 7.42 9.32
CA VAL A 528 4.10 8.32 9.36
C VAL A 528 4.04 9.32 8.21
N VAL A 529 4.12 10.61 8.52
CA VAL A 529 4.33 11.66 7.52
C VAL A 529 5.79 12.09 7.59
N LEU A 530 6.51 12.01 6.48
CA LEU A 530 7.91 12.43 6.37
C LEU A 530 7.98 13.74 5.59
N CYS A 531 8.27 14.83 6.30
CA CYS A 531 8.47 16.14 5.68
C CYS A 531 9.96 16.36 5.40
N GLU A 532 10.31 16.61 4.13
CA GLU A 532 11.64 17.05 3.74
C GLU A 532 11.91 18.46 4.29
N VAL A 533 13.13 18.68 4.79
CA VAL A 533 13.59 19.95 5.39
C VAL A 533 14.68 20.60 4.55
#